data_639677347033d8b2fc7e2eed668b05a5
#
_entry.id   639677347033d8b2fc7e2eed668b05a5
#
_cell.length_a   1.000
_cell.length_b   1.000
_cell.length_c   1.000
_cell.angle_alpha   90.00
_cell.angle_beta   90.00
_cell.angle_gamma   90.00
#
_symmetry.space_group_name_H-M   'P 1'
#
loop_
_entity.id
_entity.type
_entity.pdbx_description
1 polymer ?
#
loop_
_entity_poly.entity_id
_entity_poly.type
_entity_poly.pdbx_seq_one_letter_code
_entity_poly.pdbx_strand_id
1 'polypeptide(L)'
;TVFWIGEKPTRNNPVPNTMSAWDMDWTGNYGGYDDPKSAGRDGFIPKAFTPQQNPFYVALPYNDLATGGTRTKTSARHVIPWYNKTFERSGKTIIKGRWVAIRRGSKVCYAQWEDVGPFETDDWQYVFGDARPKTTGNGGAGLDVSPAVRDYLEFSSRAVCDWRFVDENEVPEGPWRKYGDNNPFTRKGNADGETDTHQRIVRLRAMRDQYL
;
A
#
# COMPACT_ATOMS: atom_id res chain seq x y z
N THR A 1 11.33 -0.63 -9.11
CA THR A 1 12.02 0.68 -8.87
C THR A 1 11.47 1.35 -7.62
N VAL A 2 11.84 2.60 -7.34
CA VAL A 2 11.38 3.35 -6.16
C VAL A 2 10.58 4.56 -6.62
N PHE A 3 9.44 4.79 -5.99
CA PHE A 3 8.61 5.97 -6.15
C PHE A 3 8.13 6.44 -4.77
N TRP A 4 7.59 7.66 -4.65
CA TRP A 4 7.13 8.14 -3.35
C TRP A 4 5.98 9.13 -3.46
N ILE A 5 5.15 9.15 -2.45
CA ILE A 5 4.03 10.10 -2.34
C ILE A 5 4.58 11.53 -2.31
N GLY A 6 4.03 12.38 -3.19
CA GLY A 6 4.47 13.76 -3.37
C GLY A 6 5.69 13.92 -4.28
N GLU A 7 6.14 12.87 -4.97
CA GLU A 7 7.18 12.98 -6.00
C GLU A 7 6.77 13.97 -7.08
N LYS A 8 7.67 14.91 -7.37
CA LYS A 8 7.44 15.90 -8.42
C LYS A 8 7.80 15.33 -9.78
N PRO A 9 7.09 15.75 -10.84
CA PRO A 9 7.43 15.34 -12.20
C PRO A 9 8.88 15.65 -12.55
N THR A 10 9.49 14.72 -13.26
CA THR A 10 10.83 14.89 -13.87
C THR A 10 10.74 14.62 -15.37
N ARG A 11 11.81 14.88 -16.10
CA ARG A 11 11.87 14.54 -17.53
C ARG A 11 11.63 13.04 -17.79
N ASN A 12 12.08 12.19 -16.88
CA ASN A 12 12.00 10.73 -17.03
C ASN A 12 10.77 10.12 -16.35
N ASN A 13 10.14 10.87 -15.45
CA ASN A 13 8.87 10.52 -14.81
C ASN A 13 7.95 11.74 -14.84
N PRO A 14 7.14 11.94 -15.90
CA PRO A 14 6.33 13.14 -16.06
C PRO A 14 5.07 13.16 -15.19
N VAL A 15 4.76 12.08 -14.48
CA VAL A 15 3.56 11.96 -13.64
C VAL A 15 3.88 12.42 -12.22
N PRO A 16 3.10 13.36 -11.65
CA PRO A 16 3.22 13.70 -10.24
C PRO A 16 2.58 12.63 -9.36
N ASN A 17 3.24 12.23 -8.28
CA ASN A 17 2.67 11.30 -7.30
C ASN A 17 2.02 12.04 -6.12
N THR A 18 1.36 13.18 -6.40
CA THR A 18 0.48 13.87 -5.43
C THR A 18 -0.89 13.24 -5.32
N MET A 19 -1.26 12.48 -6.34
CA MET A 19 -2.46 11.65 -6.44
C MET A 19 -2.03 10.23 -6.79
N SER A 20 -2.81 9.23 -6.40
CA SER A 20 -2.72 7.88 -6.93
C SER A 20 -3.88 7.59 -7.89
N ALA A 21 -3.86 6.45 -8.53
CA ALA A 21 -4.97 6.01 -9.39
C ALA A 21 -6.33 5.94 -8.66
N TRP A 22 -6.32 5.90 -7.33
CA TRP A 22 -7.51 5.70 -6.48
C TRP A 22 -7.63 6.69 -5.32
N ASP A 23 -6.70 7.62 -5.19
CA ASP A 23 -6.72 8.65 -4.14
C ASP A 23 -6.32 10.00 -4.76
N MET A 24 -7.31 10.87 -4.92
CA MET A 24 -7.13 12.17 -5.59
C MET A 24 -6.41 13.21 -4.74
N ASP A 25 -6.24 12.96 -3.44
CA ASP A 25 -5.45 13.78 -2.52
C ASP A 25 -4.48 12.91 -1.72
N TRP A 26 -3.70 12.08 -2.43
CA TRP A 26 -2.85 11.09 -1.80
C TRP A 26 -1.82 11.71 -0.85
N THR A 27 -1.21 12.82 -1.25
CA THR A 27 -0.26 13.55 -0.40
C THR A 27 -0.93 14.09 0.86
N GLY A 28 -2.13 14.68 0.75
CA GLY A 28 -2.90 15.17 1.89
C GLY A 28 -3.32 14.05 2.83
N ASN A 29 -3.87 12.97 2.27
CA ASN A 29 -4.31 11.80 3.03
C ASN A 29 -3.17 11.00 3.67
N TYR A 30 -1.96 11.06 3.11
CA TYR A 30 -0.75 10.49 3.72
C TYR A 30 -0.24 11.35 4.88
N GLY A 31 -0.50 12.65 4.86
CA GLY A 31 -0.06 13.66 5.82
C GLY A 31 1.12 14.51 5.35
N GLY A 32 1.55 14.35 4.08
CA GLY A 32 2.63 15.15 3.50
C GLY A 32 3.51 14.38 2.51
N TYR A 33 4.70 14.92 2.29
CA TYR A 33 5.72 14.37 1.37
C TYR A 33 6.47 13.19 2.01
N ASP A 34 6.46 12.03 1.34
CA ASP A 34 7.25 10.86 1.79
C ASP A 34 8.70 10.98 1.31
N ASP A 35 9.53 11.66 2.09
CA ASP A 35 10.91 11.97 1.71
C ASP A 35 11.71 10.68 1.44
N PRO A 36 12.22 10.47 0.20
CA PRO A 36 13.00 9.28 -0.13
C PRO A 36 14.45 9.35 0.40
N LYS A 37 14.91 10.50 0.90
CA LYS A 37 16.27 10.68 1.41
C LYS A 37 16.37 10.14 2.83
N SER A 38 17.38 9.34 3.13
CA SER A 38 17.60 8.76 4.47
C SER A 38 17.67 9.85 5.56
N ALA A 39 18.23 11.03 5.25
CA ALA A 39 18.31 12.15 6.19
C ALA A 39 16.91 12.70 6.59
N GLY A 40 15.91 12.58 5.72
CA GLY A 40 14.53 12.99 5.95
C GLY A 40 13.64 11.92 6.59
N ARG A 41 14.20 10.76 6.97
CA ARG A 41 13.47 9.63 7.52
C ARG A 41 13.90 9.31 8.96
N ASP A 42 12.94 8.80 9.73
CA ASP A 42 13.16 8.16 11.03
C ASP A 42 12.68 6.70 10.92
N GLY A 43 13.65 5.78 10.79
CA GLY A 43 13.35 4.41 10.41
C GLY A 43 12.61 4.35 9.06
N PHE A 44 11.37 3.85 9.08
CA PHE A 44 10.57 3.64 7.88
C PHE A 44 9.52 4.73 7.60
N ILE A 45 9.55 5.84 8.35
CA ILE A 45 8.60 6.95 8.20
C ILE A 45 9.31 8.27 7.93
N PRO A 46 8.64 9.29 7.36
CA PRO A 46 9.15 10.65 7.31
C PRO A 46 9.42 11.21 8.71
N LYS A 47 10.48 11.99 8.89
CA LYS A 47 10.76 12.69 10.16
C LYS A 47 9.77 13.81 10.45
N ALA A 48 9.19 14.40 9.42
CA ALA A 48 8.38 15.62 9.55
C ALA A 48 6.99 15.37 10.16
N PHE A 49 6.47 14.14 10.05
CA PHE A 49 5.13 13.79 10.53
C PHE A 49 4.97 12.26 10.68
N THR A 50 3.97 11.85 11.44
CA THR A 50 3.52 10.45 11.47
C THR A 50 2.57 10.21 10.31
N PRO A 51 2.84 9.25 9.41
CA PRO A 51 2.00 9.02 8.25
C PRO A 51 0.61 8.50 8.64
N GLN A 52 -0.42 9.08 8.00
CA GLN A 52 -1.83 8.70 8.17
C GLN A 52 -2.25 7.53 7.27
N GLN A 53 -1.41 7.15 6.34
CA GLN A 53 -1.53 5.93 5.55
C GLN A 53 -0.28 5.06 5.71
N ASN A 54 -0.38 3.78 5.35
CA ASN A 54 0.71 2.84 5.52
C ASN A 54 1.95 3.26 4.70
N PRO A 55 3.13 3.48 5.30
CA PRO A 55 4.34 3.84 4.58
C PRO A 55 4.90 2.70 3.72
N PHE A 56 4.45 1.46 3.93
CA PHE A 56 4.79 0.30 3.10
C PHE A 56 3.75 0.16 2.01
N TYR A 57 3.96 0.84 0.87
CA TYR A 57 3.08 0.82 -0.29
C TYR A 57 3.84 0.48 -1.58
N VAL A 58 3.11 -0.02 -2.56
CA VAL A 58 3.62 -0.37 -3.89
C VAL A 58 2.67 0.11 -4.99
N ALA A 59 3.21 0.21 -6.21
CA ALA A 59 2.45 0.31 -7.44
C ALA A 59 2.71 -0.92 -8.32
N LEU A 60 1.64 -1.45 -8.93
CA LEU A 60 1.68 -2.52 -9.91
C LEU A 60 0.96 -2.08 -11.20
N PRO A 61 1.40 -2.52 -12.39
CA PRO A 61 0.97 -1.96 -13.68
C PRO A 61 -0.38 -2.50 -14.17
N TYR A 62 -1.38 -2.48 -13.30
CA TYR A 62 -2.76 -2.83 -13.66
C TYR A 62 -3.76 -1.99 -12.86
N ASN A 63 -4.76 -1.46 -13.55
CA ASN A 63 -5.93 -0.82 -12.93
C ASN A 63 -7.18 -1.62 -13.31
N ASP A 64 -7.97 -2.02 -12.34
CA ASP A 64 -9.26 -2.68 -12.55
C ASP A 64 -10.37 -1.72 -12.99
N LEU A 65 -10.14 -0.41 -12.85
CA LEU A 65 -11.07 0.62 -13.30
C LEU A 65 -10.71 1.09 -14.73
N ALA A 66 -11.75 1.35 -15.51
CA ALA A 66 -11.61 1.99 -16.82
C ALA A 66 -11.23 3.46 -16.64
N THR A 67 -10.76 4.09 -17.71
CA THR A 67 -10.43 5.53 -17.74
C THR A 67 -11.56 6.37 -17.13
N GLY A 68 -11.21 7.27 -16.23
CA GLY A 68 -12.16 8.08 -15.47
C GLY A 68 -12.70 7.43 -14.19
N GLY A 69 -12.30 6.20 -13.86
CA GLY A 69 -12.57 5.55 -12.56
C GLY A 69 -14.02 5.18 -12.25
N THR A 70 -14.96 5.46 -13.18
CA THR A 70 -16.40 5.30 -12.92
C THR A 70 -16.95 3.90 -13.19
N ARG A 71 -16.19 3.07 -13.88
CA ARG A 71 -16.60 1.70 -14.24
C ARG A 71 -15.45 0.72 -14.07
N THR A 72 -15.79 -0.49 -13.64
CA THR A 72 -14.85 -1.61 -13.62
C THR A 72 -14.64 -2.15 -15.06
N LYS A 73 -13.41 -2.46 -15.43
CA LYS A 73 -13.09 -3.10 -16.71
C LYS A 73 -13.79 -4.44 -16.84
N THR A 74 -14.32 -4.77 -18.02
CA THR A 74 -14.94 -6.07 -18.25
C THR A 74 -13.95 -7.23 -18.14
N SER A 75 -12.68 -6.98 -18.44
CA SER A 75 -11.59 -7.97 -18.27
C SER A 75 -11.33 -8.32 -16.80
N ALA A 76 -11.58 -7.40 -15.86
CA ALA A 76 -11.25 -7.57 -14.46
C ALA A 76 -11.78 -8.88 -13.86
N ARG A 77 -13.02 -9.28 -14.20
CA ARG A 77 -13.64 -10.53 -13.74
C ARG A 77 -12.94 -11.80 -14.19
N HIS A 78 -12.16 -11.72 -15.28
CA HIS A 78 -11.45 -12.86 -15.86
C HIS A 78 -10.01 -12.97 -15.42
N VAL A 79 -9.40 -11.83 -15.00
CA VAL A 79 -7.97 -11.77 -14.71
C VAL A 79 -7.68 -11.65 -13.22
N ILE A 80 -8.59 -11.09 -12.41
CA ILE A 80 -8.38 -10.95 -10.97
C ILE A 80 -8.83 -12.21 -10.23
N PRO A 81 -7.92 -12.96 -9.58
CA PRO A 81 -8.24 -14.26 -8.97
C PRO A 81 -9.32 -14.21 -7.89
N TRP A 82 -9.42 -13.09 -7.17
CA TRP A 82 -10.37 -12.89 -6.07
C TRP A 82 -11.63 -12.11 -6.48
N TYR A 83 -11.83 -11.82 -7.77
CA TYR A 83 -12.93 -10.97 -8.24
C TYR A 83 -14.28 -11.35 -7.64
N ASN A 84 -14.69 -12.61 -7.77
CA ASN A 84 -15.99 -13.08 -7.30
C ASN A 84 -16.21 -12.99 -5.79
N LYS A 85 -15.13 -12.92 -5.01
CA LYS A 85 -15.19 -12.81 -3.53
C LYS A 85 -15.29 -11.37 -3.05
N THR A 86 -14.83 -10.41 -3.84
CA THR A 86 -14.63 -9.03 -3.38
C THR A 86 -15.35 -7.98 -4.21
N PHE A 87 -15.88 -8.35 -5.38
CA PHE A 87 -16.61 -7.40 -6.23
C PHE A 87 -17.93 -6.99 -5.57
N GLU A 88 -18.11 -5.70 -5.33
CA GLU A 88 -19.32 -5.14 -4.75
C GLU A 88 -20.15 -4.41 -5.80
N ARG A 89 -19.52 -3.51 -6.56
CA ARG A 89 -20.17 -2.70 -7.60
C ARG A 89 -19.17 -2.14 -8.59
N SER A 90 -19.64 -1.83 -9.79
CA SER A 90 -18.82 -1.16 -10.80
C SER A 90 -18.34 0.20 -10.33
N GLY A 91 -17.11 0.55 -10.68
CA GLY A 91 -16.45 1.80 -10.25
C GLY A 91 -15.85 1.78 -8.85
N LYS A 92 -15.98 0.68 -8.09
CA LYS A 92 -15.23 0.47 -6.86
C LYS A 92 -14.07 -0.49 -7.14
N THR A 93 -12.83 -0.04 -6.91
CA THR A 93 -11.65 -0.91 -7.06
C THR A 93 -11.66 -2.04 -6.02
N ILE A 94 -11.21 -3.22 -6.45
CA ILE A 94 -11.06 -4.43 -5.60
C ILE A 94 -9.61 -4.86 -5.45
N ILE A 95 -8.68 -4.03 -5.96
CA ILE A 95 -7.25 -4.30 -5.91
C ILE A 95 -6.50 -3.33 -4.97
N LYS A 96 -7.01 -2.11 -4.77
CA LYS A 96 -6.43 -1.19 -3.79
C LYS A 96 -6.39 -1.81 -2.40
N GLY A 97 -5.28 -1.62 -1.70
CA GLY A 97 -5.05 -2.13 -0.34
C GLY A 97 -4.69 -3.62 -0.27
N ARG A 98 -4.57 -4.33 -1.41
CA ARG A 98 -4.12 -5.72 -1.42
C ARG A 98 -2.68 -5.83 -0.95
N TRP A 99 -2.43 -6.84 -0.12
CA TRP A 99 -1.10 -7.11 0.40
C TRP A 99 -0.24 -7.86 -0.58
N VAL A 100 1.01 -7.45 -0.65
CA VAL A 100 2.06 -8.05 -1.47
C VAL A 100 3.24 -8.40 -0.57
N ALA A 101 3.71 -9.65 -0.63
CA ALA A 101 4.99 -10.07 -0.06
C ALA A 101 6.08 -9.90 -1.12
N ILE A 102 7.16 -9.22 -0.78
CA ILE A 102 8.28 -8.89 -1.67
C ILE A 102 9.55 -9.44 -1.07
N ARG A 103 10.25 -10.33 -1.81
CA ARG A 103 11.48 -10.97 -1.38
C ARG A 103 12.69 -10.45 -2.15
N ARG A 104 13.73 -10.10 -1.41
CA ARG A 104 15.05 -9.84 -1.96
C ARG A 104 16.11 -10.56 -1.10
N GLY A 105 16.77 -11.54 -1.69
CA GLY A 105 17.67 -12.42 -0.93
C GLY A 105 16.94 -13.13 0.20
N SER A 106 17.43 -12.99 1.44
CA SER A 106 16.82 -13.55 2.64
C SER A 106 15.74 -12.69 3.28
N LYS A 107 15.56 -11.43 2.81
CA LYS A 107 14.59 -10.49 3.38
C LYS A 107 13.25 -10.60 2.68
N VAL A 108 12.17 -10.55 3.47
CA VAL A 108 10.79 -10.46 2.97
C VAL A 108 10.13 -9.24 3.60
N CYS A 109 9.59 -8.37 2.77
CA CYS A 109 8.82 -7.19 3.14
C CYS A 109 7.36 -7.36 2.73
N TYR A 110 6.45 -6.74 3.46
CA TYR A 110 5.03 -6.74 3.12
C TYR A 110 4.56 -5.30 2.91
N ALA A 111 3.76 -5.08 1.87
CA ALA A 111 3.28 -3.76 1.50
C ALA A 111 1.88 -3.82 0.90
N GLN A 112 1.16 -2.69 0.93
CA GLN A 112 -0.17 -2.57 0.33
C GLN A 112 -0.08 -2.00 -1.09
N TRP A 113 -0.89 -2.52 -2.00
CA TRP A 113 -1.02 -2.00 -3.36
C TRP A 113 -1.87 -0.73 -3.35
N GLU A 114 -1.24 0.44 -3.51
CA GLU A 114 -1.90 1.74 -3.35
C GLU A 114 -1.90 2.60 -4.61
N ASP A 115 -1.16 2.20 -5.66
CA ASP A 115 -1.13 2.94 -6.92
C ASP A 115 -0.94 2.04 -8.14
N VAL A 116 -1.14 2.59 -9.33
CA VAL A 116 -1.01 1.94 -10.63
C VAL A 116 0.25 2.41 -11.35
N GLY A 117 1.12 1.49 -11.70
CA GLY A 117 2.41 1.74 -12.37
C GLY A 117 3.40 0.62 -12.06
N PRO A 118 4.62 0.70 -12.58
CA PRO A 118 5.18 1.75 -13.44
C PRO A 118 4.70 1.65 -14.89
N PHE A 119 4.54 2.79 -15.54
CA PHE A 119 4.30 3.04 -16.96
C PHE A 119 3.02 2.43 -17.56
N GLU A 120 2.65 1.21 -17.20
CA GLU A 120 1.51 0.48 -17.76
C GLU A 120 0.32 0.50 -16.79
N THR A 121 -0.88 0.37 -17.34
CA THR A 121 -2.13 0.34 -16.56
C THR A 121 -3.01 -0.87 -16.88
N ASP A 122 -2.51 -1.79 -17.72
CA ASP A 122 -3.27 -2.97 -18.15
C ASP A 122 -2.35 -4.19 -18.42
N ASP A 123 -1.30 -4.35 -17.62
CA ASP A 123 -0.36 -5.46 -17.71
C ASP A 123 -0.78 -6.63 -16.82
N TRP A 124 -2.00 -7.13 -17.04
CA TRP A 124 -2.57 -8.20 -16.22
C TRP A 124 -1.83 -9.52 -16.35
N GLN A 125 -1.18 -9.79 -17.49
CA GLN A 125 -0.41 -11.00 -17.72
C GLN A 125 0.82 -11.08 -16.80
N TYR A 126 1.41 -9.94 -16.50
CA TYR A 126 2.46 -9.83 -15.49
C TYR A 126 1.90 -9.83 -14.07
N VAL A 127 0.85 -9.05 -13.80
CA VAL A 127 0.35 -8.85 -12.44
C VAL A 127 -0.34 -10.09 -11.89
N PHE A 128 -1.11 -10.82 -12.70
CA PHE A 128 -1.90 -11.98 -12.27
C PHE A 128 -1.46 -13.30 -12.92
N GLY A 129 -0.47 -13.27 -13.80
CA GLY A 129 0.08 -14.42 -14.48
C GLY A 129 1.57 -14.62 -14.22
N ASP A 130 2.27 -15.15 -15.18
CA ASP A 130 3.70 -15.49 -15.14
C ASP A 130 4.54 -14.75 -16.18
N ALA A 131 3.93 -13.81 -16.92
CA ALA A 131 4.63 -13.00 -17.92
C ALA A 131 5.65 -12.06 -17.27
N ARG A 132 6.63 -11.60 -18.05
CA ARG A 132 7.48 -10.47 -17.69
C ARG A 132 6.73 -9.16 -17.91
N PRO A 133 7.11 -8.05 -17.23
CA PRO A 133 6.52 -6.75 -17.47
C PRO A 133 6.56 -6.36 -18.96
N LYS A 134 5.48 -5.79 -19.48
CA LYS A 134 5.41 -5.30 -20.87
C LYS A 134 6.33 -4.11 -21.11
N THR A 135 6.47 -3.26 -20.10
CA THR A 135 7.33 -2.07 -20.22
C THR A 135 8.79 -2.45 -20.39
N THR A 136 9.50 -1.66 -21.20
CA THR A 136 10.98 -1.67 -21.27
C THR A 136 11.59 -0.53 -20.46
N GLY A 137 10.76 0.38 -19.96
CA GLY A 137 11.17 1.52 -19.12
C GLY A 137 11.88 1.06 -17.84
N ASN A 138 12.86 1.82 -17.40
CA ASN A 138 13.67 1.53 -16.20
C ASN A 138 14.23 0.08 -16.15
N GLY A 139 14.56 -0.49 -17.31
CA GLY A 139 15.07 -1.86 -17.41
C GLY A 139 13.99 -2.94 -17.25
N GLY A 140 12.76 -2.67 -17.67
CA GLY A 140 11.62 -3.58 -17.57
C GLY A 140 11.04 -3.65 -16.17
N ALA A 141 10.97 -2.50 -15.48
CA ALA A 141 10.42 -2.42 -14.12
C ALA A 141 8.92 -2.73 -14.11
N GLY A 142 8.51 -3.74 -13.36
CA GLY A 142 7.11 -4.16 -13.18
C GLY A 142 6.56 -3.91 -11.78
N LEU A 143 7.40 -3.42 -10.86
CA LEU A 143 7.01 -3.11 -9.48
C LEU A 143 7.74 -1.85 -9.05
N ASP A 144 6.96 -0.86 -8.58
CA ASP A 144 7.47 0.29 -7.86
C ASP A 144 7.16 0.17 -6.37
N VAL A 145 8.13 0.51 -5.54
CA VAL A 145 8.02 0.38 -4.09
C VAL A 145 8.30 1.70 -3.37
N SER A 146 7.69 1.87 -2.21
CA SER A 146 7.91 3.03 -1.34
C SER A 146 9.34 3.09 -0.79
N PRO A 147 9.78 4.27 -0.29
CA PRO A 147 11.04 4.39 0.43
C PRO A 147 11.14 3.44 1.63
N ALA A 148 10.05 3.19 2.35
CA ALA A 148 10.03 2.23 3.47
C ALA A 148 10.35 0.80 3.03
N VAL A 149 9.77 0.34 1.92
CA VAL A 149 10.04 -0.99 1.34
C VAL A 149 11.49 -1.08 0.86
N ARG A 150 11.97 -0.05 0.14
CA ARG A 150 13.36 0.05 -0.32
C ARG A 150 14.35 -0.06 0.85
N ASP A 151 14.11 0.69 1.91
CA ASP A 151 14.99 0.75 3.08
C ASP A 151 14.99 -0.60 3.83
N TYR A 152 13.83 -1.24 3.97
CA TYR A 152 13.74 -2.56 4.58
C TYR A 152 14.46 -3.64 3.76
N LEU A 153 14.33 -3.62 2.43
CA LEU A 153 14.97 -4.55 1.52
C LEU A 153 16.43 -4.17 1.18
N GLU A 154 16.92 -3.04 1.66
CA GLU A 154 18.32 -2.58 1.55
C GLU A 154 18.84 -2.48 0.11
N PHE A 155 18.14 -1.70 -0.73
CA PHE A 155 18.66 -1.38 -2.06
C PHE A 155 18.57 0.14 -2.31
N SER A 156 19.24 0.65 -3.34
CA SER A 156 19.34 2.10 -3.58
C SER A 156 18.21 2.65 -4.47
N SER A 157 18.13 2.18 -5.71
CA SER A 157 17.19 2.71 -6.70
C SER A 157 16.47 1.65 -7.50
N ARG A 158 17.16 0.53 -7.79
CA ARG A 158 16.63 -0.62 -8.54
C ARG A 158 17.13 -1.92 -7.95
N ALA A 159 16.28 -2.93 -7.95
CA ALA A 159 16.65 -4.29 -7.56
C ALA A 159 15.79 -5.31 -8.31
N VAL A 160 16.30 -6.51 -8.45
CA VAL A 160 15.49 -7.68 -8.81
C VAL A 160 14.93 -8.26 -7.52
N CYS A 161 13.64 -8.53 -7.52
CA CYS A 161 12.93 -9.15 -6.41
C CYS A 161 11.89 -10.14 -6.92
N ASP A 162 11.51 -11.08 -6.07
CA ASP A 162 10.30 -11.88 -6.27
C ASP A 162 9.17 -11.26 -5.47
N TRP A 163 7.94 -11.35 -5.97
CA TRP A 163 6.78 -10.90 -5.21
C TRP A 163 5.56 -11.79 -5.47
N ARG A 164 4.62 -11.79 -4.54
CA ARG A 164 3.33 -12.46 -4.67
C ARG A 164 2.25 -11.73 -3.87
N PHE A 165 1.01 -11.89 -4.25
CA PHE A 165 -0.11 -11.51 -3.39
C PHE A 165 -0.18 -12.42 -2.16
N VAL A 166 -0.63 -11.83 -1.06
CA VAL A 166 -0.90 -12.54 0.20
C VAL A 166 -2.22 -12.06 0.78
N ASP A 167 -2.90 -12.94 1.52
CA ASP A 167 -4.05 -12.52 2.31
C ASP A 167 -3.59 -11.84 3.61
N GLU A 168 -4.46 -11.01 4.20
CA GLU A 168 -4.16 -10.24 5.42
C GLU A 168 -3.66 -11.14 6.57
N ASN A 169 -4.24 -12.32 6.73
CA ASN A 169 -3.85 -13.27 7.76
C ASN A 169 -2.48 -13.94 7.54
N GLU A 170 -1.92 -13.84 6.34
CA GLU A 170 -0.56 -14.29 6.02
C GLU A 170 0.51 -13.23 6.30
N VAL A 171 0.10 -11.97 6.59
CA VAL A 171 1.03 -10.87 6.86
C VAL A 171 1.54 -11.00 8.30
N PRO A 172 2.84 -11.30 8.52
CA PRO A 172 3.37 -11.46 9.87
C PRO A 172 3.57 -10.11 10.58
N GLU A 173 3.87 -10.16 11.86
CA GLU A 173 4.30 -8.98 12.61
C GLU A 173 5.51 -8.32 11.94
N GLY A 174 5.51 -6.97 11.92
CA GLY A 174 6.56 -6.20 11.28
C GLY A 174 6.26 -4.70 11.21
N PRO A 175 7.19 -3.91 10.68
CA PRO A 175 7.02 -2.46 10.61
C PRO A 175 5.85 -2.02 9.72
N TRP A 176 5.45 -2.83 8.75
CA TRP A 176 4.31 -2.60 7.85
C TRP A 176 2.94 -2.68 8.53
N ARG A 177 2.85 -3.13 9.78
CA ARG A 177 1.59 -3.18 10.56
C ARG A 177 1.39 -2.00 11.50
N LYS A 178 2.35 -1.04 11.56
CA LYS A 178 2.40 -0.04 12.63
C LYS A 178 1.66 1.26 12.36
N TYR A 179 1.49 1.65 11.10
CA TYR A 179 0.97 2.97 10.73
C TYR A 179 -0.13 2.89 9.68
N GLY A 180 -0.98 3.89 9.66
CA GLY A 180 -1.92 4.19 8.62
C GLY A 180 -3.37 3.79 8.90
N ASP A 181 -4.30 4.70 8.62
CA ASP A 181 -5.75 4.46 8.76
C ASP A 181 -6.28 3.50 7.67
N ASN A 182 -5.55 3.35 6.55
CA ASN A 182 -5.82 2.35 5.53
C ASN A 182 -5.26 0.96 5.88
N ASN A 183 -4.57 0.84 7.00
CA ASN A 183 -3.94 -0.40 7.46
C ASN A 183 -4.90 -1.17 8.38
N PRO A 184 -5.33 -2.38 8.03
CA PRO A 184 -6.29 -3.13 8.84
C PRO A 184 -5.76 -3.50 10.25
N PHE A 185 -4.43 -3.59 10.40
CA PHE A 185 -3.82 -3.95 11.68
C PHE A 185 -3.86 -2.81 12.71
N THR A 186 -3.71 -1.56 12.28
CA THR A 186 -3.85 -0.39 13.18
C THR A 186 -5.30 -0.18 13.60
N ARG A 187 -6.27 -0.43 12.71
CA ARG A 187 -7.70 -0.33 13.01
C ARG A 187 -8.14 -1.37 14.04
N LYS A 188 -7.67 -2.62 13.92
CA LYS A 188 -7.97 -3.67 14.90
C LYS A 188 -7.36 -3.34 16.27
N GLY A 189 -6.11 -2.90 16.33
CA GLY A 189 -5.46 -2.49 17.56
C GLY A 189 -6.16 -1.31 18.26
N ASN A 190 -6.69 -0.35 17.50
CA ASN A 190 -7.47 0.76 18.03
C ASN A 190 -8.83 0.30 18.55
N ALA A 191 -9.52 -0.61 17.84
CA ALA A 191 -10.80 -1.16 18.28
C ALA A 191 -10.64 -2.00 19.57
N ASP A 192 -9.59 -2.81 19.66
CA ASP A 192 -9.29 -3.60 20.84
C ASP A 192 -8.90 -2.70 22.04
N GLY A 193 -8.12 -1.64 21.80
CA GLY A 193 -7.74 -0.64 22.81
C GLY A 193 -8.94 0.19 23.31
N GLU A 194 -9.87 0.54 22.43
CA GLU A 194 -11.08 1.27 22.78
C GLU A 194 -12.05 0.38 23.59
N THR A 195 -12.17 -0.89 23.22
CA THR A 195 -12.97 -1.89 23.96
C THR A 195 -12.38 -2.15 25.35
N ASP A 196 -11.06 -2.29 25.48
CA ASP A 196 -10.39 -2.49 26.78
C ASP A 196 -10.53 -1.25 27.68
N THR A 197 -10.37 -0.05 27.13
CA THR A 197 -10.58 1.21 27.85
C THR A 197 -12.03 1.35 28.32
N HIS A 198 -13.00 1.03 27.48
CA HIS A 198 -14.42 1.07 27.85
C HIS A 198 -14.75 0.07 28.96
N GLN A 199 -14.29 -1.16 28.87
CA GLN A 199 -14.45 -2.19 29.89
C GLN A 199 -13.80 -1.79 31.22
N ARG A 200 -12.61 -1.17 31.17
CA ARG A 200 -11.91 -0.65 32.33
C ARG A 200 -12.71 0.47 33.01
N ILE A 201 -13.26 1.41 32.26
CA ILE A 201 -14.11 2.49 32.79
C ILE A 201 -15.38 1.94 33.45
N VAL A 202 -16.05 0.97 32.81
CA VAL A 202 -17.23 0.30 33.35
C VAL A 202 -16.90 -0.40 34.68
N ARG A 203 -15.77 -1.10 34.72
CA ARG A 203 -15.31 -1.79 35.93
C ARG A 203 -14.98 -0.81 37.08
N LEU A 204 -14.32 0.32 36.79
CA LEU A 204 -14.01 1.35 37.75
C LEU A 204 -15.28 2.03 38.30
N ARG A 205 -16.29 2.25 37.43
CA ARG A 205 -17.59 2.80 37.88
C ARG A 205 -18.32 1.82 38.79
N ALA A 206 -18.37 0.54 38.44
CA ALA A 206 -18.99 -0.49 39.30
C ALA A 206 -18.30 -0.64 40.63
N MET A 207 -16.96 -0.54 40.69
CA MET A 207 -16.22 -0.53 41.95
C MET A 207 -16.53 0.70 42.79
N ARG A 208 -16.58 1.90 42.20
CA ARG A 208 -16.95 3.13 42.94
C ARG A 208 -18.33 3.02 43.55
N ASP A 209 -19.31 2.49 42.82
CA ASP A 209 -20.71 2.40 43.25
C ASP A 209 -20.92 1.33 44.37
N GLN A 210 -19.91 0.49 44.64
CA GLN A 210 -19.90 -0.44 45.80
C GLN A 210 -19.39 0.21 47.11
N TYR A 211 -18.79 1.38 47.03
CA TYR A 211 -18.23 2.09 48.19
C TYR A 211 -18.99 3.39 48.54
N LEU A 212 -20.12 3.64 47.86
CA LEU A 212 -21.08 4.70 48.17
C LEU A 212 -22.40 4.12 48.71
#